data_1d4f37745d4cf0baa1acd9b4fd097642
#
_entry.id   1d4f37745d4cf0baa1acd9b4fd097642
#
_cell.length_a   1.000
_cell.length_b   1.000
_cell.length_c   1.000
_cell.angle_alpha   90.00
_cell.angle_beta   90.00
_cell.angle_gamma   90.00
#
_symmetry.space_group_name_H-M   'P 1'
#
loop_
_entity.id
_entity.type
_entity.pdbx_description
1 polymer ?
#
loop_
_entity_poly.entity_id
_entity_poly.type
_entity_poly.pdbx_seq_one_letter_code
_entity_poly.pdbx_strand_id
1 'polypeptide(L)'
;MNRNNKLIFAIFIGTLLGLFVSEYLHDSDFDGIPNDKDAFPNDSKEWIDSDYDGIGDNQDLDDDNDGYNDTEDSFPNNASEHNDNDLDGIGDNQDLDDDNDGYHDSEDIDSLNDIALKFNFKSIELLDKQSNRIDAPLIFYLYSEEQQIQRFDNNDLPWRVPWQEEYKLGTEFELNIPDNQTEYQFTIVAIYYKFRNAEEFDISDSNESYRATIHYNLTNFSLNEITSITLDGSLDGLDEGEDAKMLLEIQTYRFGYLVTYNWKYNAIEYQMSYNFDPVRYAYYKEQQHSIREYRDYMTFITKEEMAIIEIAQILRNISSEKEFNNLDEVNFIMSFVHSLKYSEDNLTAGVGEYPRYPIETLIDQTGDCEDSSALLISLLESLGYQTAMILIPEAWEDYGHAAVGVNLTGAKGIYYVLNEGKEDEISYYYAETTAEGWKLGEIPDLDSRTAYVYEA
;
A
#
# COMPACT_ATOMS: atom_id res chain seq x y z
N MET A 1 49.22 50.78 -31.85
CA MET A 1 48.44 50.92 -30.59
C MET A 1 49.43 51.12 -29.45
N ASN A 2 49.34 52.21 -28.73
CA ASN A 2 50.31 52.60 -27.71
C ASN A 2 50.10 51.68 -26.48
N ARG A 3 51.19 51.33 -25.80
CA ARG A 3 51.19 50.39 -24.66
C ARG A 3 50.20 50.80 -23.54
N ASN A 4 50.00 52.10 -23.36
CA ASN A 4 49.06 52.68 -22.42
C ASN A 4 47.57 52.48 -22.81
N ASN A 5 47.26 52.46 -24.12
CA ASN A 5 45.92 52.23 -24.60
C ASN A 5 45.51 50.73 -24.44
N LYS A 6 46.46 49.78 -24.51
CA LYS A 6 46.20 48.37 -24.24
C LYS A 6 45.92 48.10 -22.75
N LEU A 7 46.63 48.84 -21.86
CA LEU A 7 46.42 48.69 -20.41
C LEU A 7 45.06 49.26 -19.97
N ILE A 8 44.68 50.43 -20.52
CA ILE A 8 43.40 51.06 -20.24
C ILE A 8 42.22 50.16 -20.76
N PHE A 9 42.38 49.57 -21.96
CA PHE A 9 41.39 48.69 -22.54
C PHE A 9 41.27 47.35 -21.77
N ALA A 10 42.40 46.81 -21.28
CA ALA A 10 42.39 45.59 -20.44
C ALA A 10 41.78 45.85 -19.05
N ILE A 11 42.01 47.02 -18.44
CA ILE A 11 41.38 47.42 -17.16
C ILE A 11 39.87 47.65 -17.35
N PHE A 12 39.45 48.27 -18.48
CA PHE A 12 38.04 48.52 -18.77
C PHE A 12 37.27 47.23 -19.05
N ILE A 13 37.84 46.25 -19.78
CA ILE A 13 37.26 44.93 -19.98
C ILE A 13 37.24 44.14 -18.67
N GLY A 14 38.28 44.18 -17.85
CA GLY A 14 38.34 43.51 -16.56
C GLY A 14 37.33 44.04 -15.56
N THR A 15 37.14 45.37 -15.51
CA THR A 15 36.10 45.99 -14.66
C THR A 15 34.70 45.77 -15.20
N LEU A 16 34.49 45.75 -16.54
CA LEU A 16 33.20 45.44 -17.13
C LEU A 16 32.81 43.94 -16.91
N LEU A 17 33.78 43.02 -17.10
CA LEU A 17 33.57 41.60 -16.79
C LEU A 17 33.35 41.37 -15.28
N GLY A 18 34.12 42.07 -14.43
CA GLY A 18 33.96 42.00 -12.98
C GLY A 18 32.60 42.54 -12.51
N LEU A 19 32.10 43.62 -13.12
CA LEU A 19 30.77 44.16 -12.87
C LEU A 19 29.66 43.23 -13.38
N PHE A 20 29.81 42.64 -14.58
CA PHE A 20 28.85 41.67 -15.10
C PHE A 20 28.83 40.37 -14.28
N VAL A 21 29.96 39.90 -13.78
CA VAL A 21 30.02 38.69 -12.93
C VAL A 21 29.51 38.99 -11.51
N SER A 22 29.65 40.24 -11.01
CA SER A 22 29.15 40.60 -9.67
C SER A 22 27.64 40.84 -9.61
N GLU A 23 26.98 41.16 -10.74
CA GLU A 23 25.52 41.26 -10.79
C GLU A 23 24.81 39.90 -10.94
N TYR A 24 25.52 38.88 -11.45
CA TYR A 24 24.94 37.54 -11.69
C TYR A 24 25.22 36.50 -10.60
N LEU A 25 26.04 36.83 -9.61
CA LEU A 25 26.44 35.88 -8.55
C LEU A 25 26.55 36.58 -7.17
N HIS A 26 25.60 37.45 -6.86
CA HIS A 26 25.52 37.95 -5.49
C HIS A 26 24.74 36.91 -4.63
N ASP A 27 25.46 36.15 -3.88
CA ASP A 27 25.00 35.14 -2.93
C ASP A 27 25.63 35.56 -1.58
N SER A 28 24.82 36.09 -0.69
CA SER A 28 25.29 36.80 0.51
C SER A 28 25.62 35.87 1.66
N ASP A 29 25.02 34.72 1.74
CA ASP A 29 25.16 33.70 2.81
C ASP A 29 25.89 32.44 2.36
N PHE A 30 26.19 32.36 1.05
CA PHE A 30 26.98 31.28 0.43
C PHE A 30 26.33 29.91 0.45
N ASP A 31 25.01 29.86 0.32
CA ASP A 31 24.23 28.62 0.21
C ASP A 31 24.17 28.04 -1.22
N GLY A 32 24.56 28.87 -2.21
CA GLY A 32 24.58 28.52 -3.63
C GLY A 32 23.42 29.09 -4.43
N ILE A 33 22.47 29.76 -3.78
CA ILE A 33 21.33 30.43 -4.41
C ILE A 33 21.62 31.93 -4.54
N PRO A 34 21.55 32.51 -5.74
CA PRO A 34 21.72 33.95 -5.91
C PRO A 34 20.63 34.75 -5.21
N ASN A 35 21.00 35.86 -4.56
CA ASN A 35 20.07 36.73 -3.82
C ASN A 35 18.79 37.16 -4.57
N ASP A 36 18.80 37.17 -5.89
CA ASP A 36 17.66 37.53 -6.72
C ASP A 36 16.66 36.38 -6.88
N LYS A 37 17.00 35.19 -6.39
CA LYS A 37 16.17 33.98 -6.37
C LYS A 37 16.00 33.38 -4.98
N ASP A 38 16.52 34.08 -4.00
CA ASP A 38 16.59 33.67 -2.62
C ASP A 38 15.64 34.52 -1.78
N ALA A 39 14.65 33.89 -1.14
CA ALA A 39 13.72 34.55 -0.25
C ALA A 39 14.42 35.04 1.04
N PHE A 40 15.51 34.38 1.45
CA PHE A 40 16.25 34.64 2.70
C PHE A 40 17.75 34.90 2.45
N PRO A 41 18.16 35.96 1.73
CA PRO A 41 19.55 36.17 1.24
C PRO A 41 20.62 36.33 2.33
N ASN A 42 20.33 36.11 3.58
CA ASN A 42 21.25 36.16 4.69
C ASN A 42 21.11 34.96 5.65
N ASP A 43 20.34 33.94 5.27
CA ASP A 43 20.21 32.72 6.05
C ASP A 43 20.46 31.49 5.14
N SER A 44 21.65 30.96 5.19
CA SER A 44 22.12 29.84 4.37
C SER A 44 21.41 28.50 4.61
N LYS A 45 20.34 28.50 5.34
CA LYS A 45 19.49 27.33 5.57
C LYS A 45 18.13 27.46 4.92
N GLU A 46 17.78 28.66 4.47
CA GLU A 46 16.49 29.00 3.89
C GLU A 46 16.68 29.72 2.57
N TRP A 47 15.90 29.38 1.55
CA TRP A 47 15.95 30.00 0.24
C TRP A 47 14.59 30.09 -0.47
N ILE A 48 13.58 29.39 0.03
CA ILE A 48 12.18 29.43 -0.45
C ILE A 48 11.27 29.86 0.68
N ASP A 49 10.20 30.56 0.35
CA ASP A 49 9.10 30.99 1.22
C ASP A 49 7.85 30.90 0.36
N SER A 50 7.23 29.70 0.38
CA SER A 50 6.19 29.32 -0.57
C SER A 50 4.89 30.08 -0.36
N ASP A 51 4.54 30.42 0.89
CA ASP A 51 3.34 31.17 1.26
C ASP A 51 3.59 32.67 1.54
N TYR A 52 4.85 33.08 1.59
CA TYR A 52 5.29 34.47 1.86
C TYR A 52 4.97 34.98 3.25
N ASP A 53 4.99 34.13 4.27
CA ASP A 53 4.73 34.50 5.66
C ASP A 53 6.01 34.95 6.40
N GLY A 54 7.20 34.68 5.82
CA GLY A 54 8.52 35.07 6.31
C GLY A 54 9.21 33.99 7.14
N ILE A 55 8.68 32.78 7.18
CA ILE A 55 9.35 31.55 7.60
C ILE A 55 9.77 30.82 6.32
N GLY A 56 10.93 30.22 6.28
CA GLY A 56 11.39 29.48 5.10
C GLY A 56 10.94 28.02 5.15
N ASP A 57 10.71 27.44 3.98
CA ASP A 57 10.15 26.08 3.80
C ASP A 57 10.92 25.02 4.61
N ASN A 58 12.21 25.18 4.89
CA ASN A 58 12.96 24.22 5.72
C ASN A 58 12.65 24.31 7.23
N GLN A 59 12.05 25.41 7.69
CA GLN A 59 11.69 25.64 9.10
C GLN A 59 10.17 25.71 9.29
N ASP A 60 9.42 25.90 8.22
CA ASP A 60 7.97 25.87 8.25
C ASP A 60 7.50 24.43 8.46
N LEU A 61 6.31 24.25 8.86
CA LEU A 61 5.66 22.95 9.01
C LEU A 61 4.42 22.84 8.12
N ASP A 62 4.07 23.94 7.43
CA ASP A 62 2.90 24.10 6.59
C ASP A 62 3.27 25.16 5.54
N ASP A 63 4.11 24.72 4.55
CA ASP A 63 4.81 25.57 3.59
C ASP A 63 3.90 26.46 2.72
N ASP A 64 2.63 26.12 2.57
CA ASP A 64 1.66 26.86 1.77
C ASP A 64 0.49 27.46 2.60
N ASN A 65 0.51 27.24 3.94
CA ASN A 65 -0.47 27.76 4.90
C ASN A 65 -1.93 27.38 4.58
N ASP A 66 -2.16 26.17 4.08
CA ASP A 66 -3.51 25.66 3.82
C ASP A 66 -4.15 25.05 5.09
N GLY A 67 -3.34 24.76 6.12
CA GLY A 67 -3.74 24.24 7.43
C GLY A 67 -3.41 22.76 7.62
N TYR A 68 -2.75 22.11 6.65
CA TYR A 68 -2.16 20.79 6.76
C TYR A 68 -0.64 20.93 6.90
N ASN A 69 0.00 20.07 7.72
CA ASN A 69 1.45 20.08 7.78
C ASN A 69 2.04 19.37 6.56
N ASP A 70 3.24 19.76 6.11
CA ASP A 70 3.93 19.15 4.96
C ASP A 70 4.04 17.63 5.05
N THR A 71 4.14 17.10 6.26
CA THR A 71 4.21 15.64 6.49
C THR A 71 2.86 14.93 6.36
N GLU A 72 1.78 15.66 6.29
CA GLU A 72 0.40 15.18 6.15
C GLU A 72 -0.22 15.65 4.83
N ASP A 73 0.56 16.39 4.01
CA ASP A 73 0.15 17.02 2.76
C ASP A 73 0.88 16.39 1.58
N SER A 74 0.11 15.92 0.60
CA SER A 74 0.63 15.40 -0.66
C SER A 74 1.18 16.52 -1.57
N PHE A 75 0.80 17.77 -1.32
CA PHE A 75 1.17 18.95 -2.12
C PHE A 75 1.66 20.12 -1.25
N PRO A 76 2.72 19.98 -0.45
CA PRO A 76 3.14 20.93 0.59
C PRO A 76 3.38 22.38 0.15
N ASN A 77 3.40 22.65 -1.14
CA ASN A 77 3.62 23.97 -1.74
C ASN A 77 2.43 24.43 -2.58
N ASN A 78 1.25 23.83 -2.42
CA ASN A 78 0.06 24.14 -3.22
C ASN A 78 -1.20 24.20 -2.37
N ALA A 79 -1.47 25.30 -1.71
CA ALA A 79 -2.60 25.56 -0.82
C ALA A 79 -4.02 25.30 -1.41
N SER A 80 -4.13 24.74 -2.59
CA SER A 80 -5.41 24.31 -3.17
C SER A 80 -5.59 22.80 -3.16
N GLU A 81 -4.57 22.04 -2.81
CA GLU A 81 -4.54 20.57 -2.77
C GLU A 81 -3.82 20.11 -1.52
N HIS A 82 -4.27 19.04 -0.90
CA HIS A 82 -3.58 18.40 0.22
C HIS A 82 -3.67 16.88 0.20
N ASN A 83 -4.69 16.33 -0.47
CA ASN A 83 -4.83 14.89 -0.69
C ASN A 83 -4.56 14.54 -2.15
N ASP A 84 -4.08 13.32 -2.35
CA ASP A 84 -3.90 12.64 -3.62
C ASP A 84 -4.17 11.16 -3.33
N ASN A 85 -5.45 10.75 -3.43
CA ASN A 85 -5.90 9.45 -2.93
C ASN A 85 -5.33 8.29 -3.73
N ASP A 86 -5.22 8.43 -5.05
CA ASP A 86 -4.65 7.41 -5.94
C ASP A 86 -3.16 7.64 -6.23
N LEU A 87 -2.63 8.80 -5.82
CA LEU A 87 -1.23 9.22 -5.94
C LEU A 87 -0.73 9.29 -7.39
N ASP A 88 -1.58 9.74 -8.30
CA ASP A 88 -1.21 9.97 -9.69
C ASP A 88 -0.52 11.33 -9.91
N GLY A 89 -0.48 12.19 -8.88
CA GLY A 89 0.13 13.52 -8.86
C GLY A 89 -0.85 14.64 -9.21
N ILE A 90 -2.14 14.34 -9.32
CA ILE A 90 -3.24 15.29 -9.37
C ILE A 90 -3.92 15.23 -8.01
N GLY A 91 -4.16 16.38 -7.38
CA GLY A 91 -4.82 16.38 -6.06
C GLY A 91 -6.32 16.18 -6.19
N ASP A 92 -6.93 15.54 -5.18
CA ASP A 92 -8.35 15.17 -5.13
C ASP A 92 -9.30 16.35 -5.47
N ASN A 93 -8.89 17.62 -5.22
CA ASN A 93 -9.70 18.77 -5.59
C ASN A 93 -9.70 19.08 -7.11
N GLN A 94 -8.70 18.63 -7.86
CA GLN A 94 -8.57 18.83 -9.30
C GLN A 94 -8.75 17.54 -10.09
N ASP A 95 -8.63 16.39 -9.44
CA ASP A 95 -8.91 15.12 -10.04
C ASP A 95 -10.41 14.98 -10.33
N LEU A 96 -10.75 14.08 -11.15
CA LEU A 96 -12.14 13.77 -11.53
C LEU A 96 -12.47 12.29 -11.24
N ASP A 97 -11.49 11.52 -10.78
CA ASP A 97 -11.55 10.07 -10.53
C ASP A 97 -10.52 9.76 -9.43
N ASP A 98 -10.85 10.23 -8.19
CA ASP A 98 -9.93 10.29 -7.04
C ASP A 98 -9.34 8.93 -6.62
N ASP A 99 -9.92 7.81 -7.04
CA ASP A 99 -9.42 6.46 -6.74
C ASP A 99 -8.99 5.67 -7.98
N ASN A 100 -9.08 6.31 -9.18
CA ASN A 100 -8.68 5.75 -10.48
C ASN A 100 -9.36 4.40 -10.80
N ASP A 101 -10.61 4.20 -10.36
CA ASP A 101 -11.41 3.01 -10.69
C ASP A 101 -12.02 3.06 -12.10
N GLY A 102 -12.00 4.24 -12.71
CA GLY A 102 -12.48 4.54 -14.07
C GLY A 102 -13.86 5.20 -14.10
N TYR A 103 -14.40 5.58 -12.96
CA TYR A 103 -15.61 6.41 -12.83
C TYR A 103 -15.26 7.78 -12.27
N HIS A 104 -15.98 8.82 -12.72
CA HIS A 104 -15.78 10.17 -12.19
C HIS A 104 -16.46 10.32 -10.83
N ASP A 105 -15.84 11.02 -9.89
CA ASP A 105 -16.35 11.27 -8.52
C ASP A 105 -17.80 11.74 -8.48
N SER A 106 -18.22 12.56 -9.46
CA SER A 106 -19.59 13.04 -9.57
C SER A 106 -20.61 11.97 -9.94
N GLU A 107 -20.18 10.84 -10.45
CA GLU A 107 -20.96 9.67 -10.88
C GLU A 107 -20.69 8.46 -9.99
N ASP A 108 -19.70 8.53 -9.11
CA ASP A 108 -19.28 7.51 -8.19
C ASP A 108 -19.99 7.62 -6.83
N ILE A 109 -20.22 6.48 -6.18
CA ILE A 109 -20.84 6.36 -4.86
C ILE A 109 -19.86 6.63 -3.73
N ASP A 110 -18.62 6.21 -3.89
CA ASP A 110 -17.51 6.42 -2.96
C ASP A 110 -16.24 6.77 -3.72
N SER A 111 -16.11 8.03 -4.11
CA SER A 111 -15.02 8.55 -4.94
C SER A 111 -13.61 8.33 -4.40
N LEU A 112 -13.49 7.80 -3.19
CA LEU A 112 -12.20 7.51 -2.55
C LEU A 112 -11.92 6.01 -2.44
N ASN A 113 -12.87 5.13 -2.81
CA ASN A 113 -12.71 3.70 -2.62
C ASN A 113 -13.48 2.89 -3.66
N ASP A 114 -12.78 2.16 -4.48
CA ASP A 114 -13.34 1.12 -5.35
C ASP A 114 -14.12 0.09 -4.51
N ILE A 115 -15.43 -0.04 -4.75
CA ILE A 115 -16.34 -0.87 -3.97
C ILE A 115 -16.45 -2.27 -4.56
N ALA A 116 -16.39 -3.27 -3.71
CA ALA A 116 -16.67 -4.65 -4.07
C ALA A 116 -17.72 -5.29 -3.18
N LEU A 117 -18.35 -6.33 -3.72
CA LEU A 117 -19.29 -7.18 -3.00
C LEU A 117 -18.69 -8.57 -2.76
N LYS A 118 -18.72 -9.00 -1.53
CA LYS A 118 -18.36 -10.36 -1.14
C LYS A 118 -19.62 -11.17 -0.89
N PHE A 119 -19.85 -12.17 -1.73
CA PHE A 119 -20.93 -13.15 -1.58
C PHE A 119 -20.42 -14.34 -0.78
N ASN A 120 -21.06 -14.63 0.34
CA ASN A 120 -20.75 -15.80 1.16
C ASN A 120 -21.98 -16.73 1.19
N PHE A 121 -21.93 -17.81 0.43
CA PHE A 121 -22.97 -18.83 0.37
C PHE A 121 -22.80 -19.76 1.56
N LYS A 122 -23.64 -19.58 2.58
CA LYS A 122 -23.55 -20.29 3.86
C LYS A 122 -24.07 -21.71 3.77
N SER A 123 -25.31 -21.86 3.34
CA SER A 123 -25.96 -23.18 3.31
C SER A 123 -27.05 -23.26 2.27
N ILE A 124 -27.41 -24.50 1.93
CA ILE A 124 -28.58 -24.83 1.14
C ILE A 124 -29.31 -26.02 1.74
N GLU A 125 -30.65 -26.03 1.68
CA GLU A 125 -31.53 -27.12 2.03
C GLU A 125 -32.46 -27.43 0.85
N LEU A 126 -32.48 -28.67 0.39
CA LEU A 126 -33.39 -29.13 -0.65
C LEU A 126 -34.67 -29.64 0.05
N LEU A 127 -35.77 -28.89 -0.08
CA LEU A 127 -37.00 -29.11 0.68
C LEU A 127 -37.75 -30.33 0.16
N ASP A 128 -37.76 -30.53 -1.16
CA ASP A 128 -38.45 -31.62 -1.82
C ASP A 128 -37.56 -32.71 -2.37
N LYS A 129 -37.93 -33.93 -2.08
CA LYS A 129 -37.16 -35.09 -2.49
C LYS A 129 -37.53 -35.57 -3.90
N GLN A 130 -36.71 -35.26 -4.91
CA GLN A 130 -36.97 -35.57 -6.31
C GLN A 130 -36.54 -36.97 -6.76
N SER A 131 -35.84 -37.73 -5.94
CA SER A 131 -35.36 -39.06 -6.33
C SER A 131 -35.20 -40.03 -5.15
N ASN A 132 -35.04 -41.33 -5.44
CA ASN A 132 -34.70 -42.33 -4.43
C ASN A 132 -33.24 -42.32 -3.99
N ARG A 133 -32.42 -41.42 -4.52
CA ARG A 133 -31.03 -41.20 -4.08
C ARG A 133 -31.03 -40.53 -2.71
N ILE A 134 -29.94 -40.67 -1.98
CA ILE A 134 -29.74 -40.02 -0.67
C ILE A 134 -29.38 -38.56 -0.78
N ASP A 135 -28.89 -38.12 -1.94
CA ASP A 135 -28.41 -36.76 -2.24
C ASP A 135 -28.74 -36.35 -3.69
N ALA A 136 -28.67 -35.06 -3.93
CA ALA A 136 -28.69 -34.46 -5.29
C ALA A 136 -27.34 -33.87 -5.66
N PRO A 137 -26.86 -34.08 -6.93
CA PRO A 137 -25.73 -33.37 -7.44
C PRO A 137 -26.13 -31.96 -7.82
N LEU A 138 -25.62 -30.95 -7.07
CA LEU A 138 -25.97 -29.54 -7.19
C LEU A 138 -24.82 -28.71 -7.66
N ILE A 139 -25.09 -27.77 -8.54
CA ILE A 139 -24.26 -26.59 -8.85
C ILE A 139 -25.15 -25.35 -8.81
N PHE A 140 -24.58 -24.18 -8.64
CA PHE A 140 -25.34 -22.95 -8.83
C PHE A 140 -24.50 -21.90 -9.58
N TYR A 141 -25.20 -20.91 -10.11
CA TYR A 141 -24.63 -19.83 -10.92
C TYR A 141 -25.10 -18.50 -10.37
N LEU A 142 -24.22 -17.52 -10.42
CA LEU A 142 -24.50 -16.11 -10.18
C LEU A 142 -24.46 -15.37 -11.52
N TYR A 143 -25.49 -14.55 -11.75
CA TYR A 143 -25.59 -13.65 -12.90
C TYR A 143 -25.74 -12.21 -12.40
N SER A 144 -25.18 -11.26 -13.15
CA SER A 144 -25.53 -9.84 -13.10
C SER A 144 -26.07 -9.42 -14.44
N GLU A 145 -27.21 -8.73 -14.49
CA GLU A 145 -27.82 -8.24 -15.73
C GLU A 145 -27.90 -9.30 -16.87
N GLU A 146 -28.32 -10.51 -16.53
CA GLU A 146 -28.40 -11.68 -17.43
C GLU A 146 -27.02 -12.26 -17.88
N GLN A 147 -25.91 -11.62 -17.52
CA GLN A 147 -24.58 -12.17 -17.78
C GLN A 147 -24.15 -13.10 -16.63
N GLN A 148 -23.73 -14.33 -17.00
CA GLN A 148 -23.16 -15.23 -16.00
C GLN A 148 -21.80 -14.69 -15.53
N ILE A 149 -21.70 -14.41 -14.22
CA ILE A 149 -20.47 -13.96 -13.58
C ILE A 149 -19.66 -15.17 -13.10
N GLN A 150 -20.31 -16.08 -12.33
CA GLN A 150 -19.62 -17.16 -11.65
C GLN A 150 -20.43 -18.46 -11.65
N ARG A 151 -19.73 -19.57 -11.72
CA ARG A 151 -20.24 -20.91 -11.44
C ARG A 151 -19.64 -21.40 -10.14
N PHE A 152 -20.48 -21.98 -9.31
CA PHE A 152 -20.08 -22.55 -8.02
C PHE A 152 -20.30 -24.04 -8.01
N ASP A 153 -19.28 -24.77 -7.61
CA ASP A 153 -19.27 -26.23 -7.45
C ASP A 153 -18.17 -26.65 -6.45
N ASN A 154 -18.03 -27.94 -6.23
CA ASN A 154 -16.99 -28.47 -5.35
C ASN A 154 -15.80 -28.99 -6.18
N ASN A 155 -14.84 -28.11 -6.49
CA ASN A 155 -13.65 -28.43 -7.29
C ASN A 155 -13.98 -29.13 -8.63
N ASP A 156 -14.72 -28.44 -9.47
CA ASP A 156 -15.22 -28.91 -10.78
C ASP A 156 -16.22 -30.08 -10.72
N LEU A 157 -16.69 -30.42 -9.54
CA LEU A 157 -17.71 -31.45 -9.33
C LEU A 157 -18.96 -30.87 -8.63
N PRO A 158 -20.17 -31.34 -8.97
CA PRO A 158 -21.36 -30.94 -8.24
C PRO A 158 -21.26 -31.30 -6.74
N TRP A 159 -21.74 -30.40 -5.87
CA TRP A 159 -21.97 -30.77 -4.47
C TRP A 159 -22.92 -31.95 -4.35
N ARG A 160 -22.75 -32.76 -3.34
CA ARG A 160 -23.67 -33.84 -2.98
C ARG A 160 -24.51 -33.40 -1.79
N VAL A 161 -25.64 -32.75 -2.10
CA VAL A 161 -26.52 -32.16 -1.10
C VAL A 161 -27.57 -33.20 -0.67
N PRO A 162 -27.65 -33.55 0.62
CA PRO A 162 -28.68 -34.45 1.12
C PRO A 162 -30.08 -33.82 1.00
N TRP A 163 -31.12 -34.65 0.88
CA TRP A 163 -32.47 -34.17 0.82
C TRP A 163 -32.98 -33.82 2.22
N GLN A 164 -33.68 -32.68 2.34
CA GLN A 164 -34.36 -32.27 3.56
C GLN A 164 -33.44 -32.12 4.78
N GLU A 165 -32.20 -31.78 4.52
CA GLU A 165 -31.17 -31.47 5.52
C GLU A 165 -30.37 -30.23 5.07
N GLU A 166 -30.09 -29.34 6.00
CA GLU A 166 -29.22 -28.20 5.74
C GLU A 166 -27.79 -28.66 5.40
N TYR A 167 -27.30 -28.26 4.26
CA TYR A 167 -25.95 -28.54 3.81
C TYR A 167 -25.14 -27.25 3.80
N LYS A 168 -24.01 -27.23 4.50
CA LYS A 168 -23.09 -26.08 4.54
C LYS A 168 -22.27 -26.02 3.25
N LEU A 169 -22.40 -24.91 2.53
CA LEU A 169 -21.64 -24.64 1.32
C LEU A 169 -20.26 -24.06 1.64
N GLY A 170 -20.21 -23.01 2.46
CA GLY A 170 -18.98 -22.36 2.91
C GLY A 170 -18.12 -21.87 1.74
N THR A 171 -18.75 -21.37 0.67
CA THR A 171 -18.06 -20.85 -0.51
C THR A 171 -18.25 -19.34 -0.60
N GLU A 172 -17.18 -18.64 -0.99
CA GLU A 172 -17.15 -17.19 -1.10
C GLU A 172 -16.79 -16.79 -2.53
N PHE A 173 -17.26 -15.62 -2.94
CA PHE A 173 -16.94 -14.99 -4.21
C PHE A 173 -16.90 -13.49 -4.02
N GLU A 174 -15.90 -12.85 -4.58
CA GLU A 174 -15.70 -11.42 -4.56
C GLU A 174 -15.96 -10.87 -5.96
N LEU A 175 -16.69 -9.78 -6.04
CA LEU A 175 -17.06 -9.11 -7.26
C LEU A 175 -16.79 -7.62 -7.08
N ASN A 176 -15.83 -7.10 -7.82
CA ASN A 176 -15.72 -5.68 -8.03
C ASN A 176 -16.92 -5.22 -8.86
N ILE A 177 -17.62 -4.20 -8.41
CA ILE A 177 -18.84 -3.69 -9.04
C ILE A 177 -18.56 -2.27 -9.57
N PRO A 178 -19.14 -1.90 -10.73
CA PRO A 178 -19.10 -0.51 -11.17
C PRO A 178 -19.92 0.33 -10.21
N ASP A 179 -19.31 1.13 -9.35
CA ASP A 179 -19.98 1.85 -8.26
C ASP A 179 -20.60 3.20 -8.66
N ASN A 180 -20.65 3.48 -9.94
CA ASN A 180 -21.42 4.58 -10.49
C ASN A 180 -22.96 4.40 -10.43
N GLN A 181 -23.46 3.35 -9.78
CA GLN A 181 -24.90 3.10 -9.63
C GLN A 181 -25.24 2.56 -8.23
N THR A 182 -26.41 2.96 -7.73
CA THR A 182 -26.87 2.58 -6.38
C THR A 182 -27.64 1.27 -6.33
N GLU A 183 -28.05 0.71 -7.45
CA GLU A 183 -28.90 -0.49 -7.49
C GLU A 183 -28.29 -1.55 -8.38
N TYR A 184 -28.13 -2.75 -7.83
CA TYR A 184 -27.62 -3.93 -8.53
C TYR A 184 -28.63 -5.05 -8.49
N GLN A 185 -28.73 -5.77 -9.60
CA GLN A 185 -29.58 -6.94 -9.70
C GLN A 185 -28.72 -8.18 -9.92
N PHE A 186 -28.80 -9.10 -8.97
CA PHE A 186 -28.16 -10.41 -9.08
C PHE A 186 -29.20 -11.51 -9.19
N THR A 187 -28.95 -12.48 -10.05
CA THR A 187 -29.82 -13.66 -10.19
C THR A 187 -29.04 -14.92 -9.83
N ILE A 188 -29.58 -15.73 -8.95
CA ILE A 188 -29.00 -17.02 -8.57
C ILE A 188 -29.87 -18.13 -9.18
N VAL A 189 -29.18 -19.10 -9.80
CA VAL A 189 -29.80 -20.29 -10.40
C VAL A 189 -29.20 -21.53 -9.77
N ALA A 190 -29.98 -22.32 -9.08
CA ALA A 190 -29.56 -23.59 -8.52
C ALA A 190 -29.98 -24.73 -9.47
N ILE A 191 -29.01 -25.56 -9.91
CA ILE A 191 -29.21 -26.61 -10.88
C ILE A 191 -28.82 -27.95 -10.29
N TYR A 192 -29.68 -28.95 -10.43
CA TYR A 192 -29.36 -30.34 -10.11
C TYR A 192 -29.40 -31.25 -11.35
N TYR A 193 -28.65 -32.32 -11.31
CA TYR A 193 -28.56 -33.25 -12.42
C TYR A 193 -29.36 -34.54 -12.14
N LYS A 194 -30.44 -34.73 -12.90
CA LYS A 194 -31.24 -35.92 -12.89
C LYS A 194 -30.90 -36.77 -14.13
N PHE A 195 -30.05 -37.79 -13.94
CA PHE A 195 -29.48 -38.60 -15.02
C PHE A 195 -28.62 -37.79 -16.01
N ARG A 196 -29.16 -37.39 -17.15
CA ARG A 196 -28.50 -36.59 -18.19
C ARG A 196 -29.15 -35.23 -18.38
N ASN A 197 -30.21 -34.95 -17.66
CA ASN A 197 -30.91 -33.68 -17.73
C ASN A 197 -30.50 -32.78 -16.57
N ALA A 198 -30.31 -31.50 -16.85
CA ALA A 198 -30.20 -30.46 -15.84
C ALA A 198 -31.61 -29.91 -15.59
N GLU A 199 -32.00 -29.81 -14.33
CA GLU A 199 -33.25 -29.22 -13.88
C GLU A 199 -32.93 -28.13 -12.84
N GLU A 200 -33.75 -27.07 -12.80
CA GLU A 200 -33.56 -25.99 -11.81
C GLU A 200 -34.30 -26.33 -10.52
N PHE A 201 -33.70 -26.00 -9.38
CA PHE A 201 -34.40 -25.92 -8.10
C PHE A 201 -35.03 -24.55 -7.96
N ASP A 202 -36.22 -24.51 -7.42
CA ASP A 202 -36.87 -23.28 -7.03
C ASP A 202 -36.25 -22.75 -5.74
N ILE A 203 -35.60 -21.62 -5.82
CA ILE A 203 -35.05 -20.84 -4.70
C ILE A 203 -35.66 -19.45 -4.64
N SER A 204 -36.70 -19.18 -5.45
CA SER A 204 -37.38 -17.90 -5.57
C SER A 204 -38.60 -17.84 -4.69
N ASP A 205 -38.90 -16.71 -4.12
CA ASP A 205 -40.19 -16.42 -3.49
C ASP A 205 -41.27 -15.95 -4.48
N SER A 206 -40.93 -15.98 -5.78
CA SER A 206 -41.80 -15.54 -6.89
C SER A 206 -42.34 -16.71 -7.69
N ASN A 207 -43.65 -16.81 -7.86
CA ASN A 207 -44.32 -17.81 -8.67
C ASN A 207 -44.12 -17.67 -10.20
N GLU A 208 -43.23 -16.75 -10.63
CA GLU A 208 -42.94 -16.52 -12.04
C GLU A 208 -41.63 -17.14 -12.48
N SER A 209 -40.75 -17.54 -11.56
CA SER A 209 -39.40 -18.02 -11.86
C SER A 209 -38.83 -18.88 -10.72
N TYR A 210 -38.13 -19.96 -11.05
CA TYR A 210 -37.30 -20.75 -10.12
C TYR A 210 -36.00 -20.05 -9.72
N ARG A 211 -35.67 -18.94 -10.39
CA ARG A 211 -34.45 -18.19 -10.21
C ARG A 211 -34.67 -17.07 -9.23
N ALA A 212 -33.90 -17.05 -8.17
CA ALA A 212 -33.96 -15.95 -7.21
C ALA A 212 -33.29 -14.71 -7.74
N THR A 213 -33.99 -13.59 -7.67
CA THR A 213 -33.46 -12.27 -8.01
C THR A 213 -33.25 -11.47 -6.73
N ILE A 214 -32.01 -10.99 -6.55
CA ILE A 214 -31.61 -10.15 -5.42
C ILE A 214 -31.45 -8.73 -5.94
N HIS A 215 -32.19 -7.78 -5.35
CA HIS A 215 -31.97 -6.37 -5.55
C HIS A 215 -31.12 -5.85 -4.40
N TYR A 216 -29.89 -5.45 -4.69
CA TYR A 216 -28.94 -4.92 -3.72
C TYR A 216 -28.81 -3.41 -3.90
N ASN A 217 -28.96 -2.65 -2.82
CA ASN A 217 -29.00 -1.19 -2.90
C ASN A 217 -27.91 -0.58 -2.00
N LEU A 218 -27.08 0.28 -2.57
CA LEU A 218 -25.99 0.99 -1.92
C LEU A 218 -26.33 2.42 -1.48
N THR A 219 -27.59 2.89 -1.60
CA THR A 219 -27.94 4.30 -1.30
C THR A 219 -27.53 4.77 0.10
N ASN A 220 -27.40 3.87 1.09
CA ASN A 220 -26.96 4.18 2.45
C ASN A 220 -26.04 3.07 2.95
N PHE A 221 -25.12 2.63 2.11
CA PHE A 221 -24.22 1.56 2.49
C PHE A 221 -23.19 2.02 3.54
N SER A 222 -22.62 1.07 4.23
CA SER A 222 -21.42 1.26 5.04
C SER A 222 -20.42 0.19 4.69
N LEU A 223 -19.16 0.55 4.53
CA LEU A 223 -18.10 -0.43 4.31
C LEU A 223 -18.13 -1.50 5.42
N ASN A 224 -17.93 -2.75 5.01
CA ASN A 224 -18.00 -3.94 5.86
C ASN A 224 -19.40 -4.29 6.42
N GLU A 225 -20.46 -3.65 5.93
CA GLU A 225 -21.82 -4.04 6.28
C GLU A 225 -22.15 -5.41 5.70
N ILE A 226 -22.76 -6.27 6.51
CA ILE A 226 -23.16 -7.63 6.11
C ILE A 226 -24.69 -7.69 6.05
N THR A 227 -25.21 -7.98 4.87
CA THR A 227 -26.64 -8.25 4.64
C THR A 227 -26.88 -9.75 4.50
N SER A 228 -27.65 -10.35 5.40
CA SER A 228 -28.05 -11.76 5.30
C SER A 228 -29.33 -11.89 4.49
N ILE A 229 -29.30 -12.77 3.49
CA ILE A 229 -30.41 -13.02 2.56
C ILE A 229 -30.77 -14.50 2.62
N THR A 230 -32.07 -14.76 2.74
CA THR A 230 -32.63 -16.10 2.62
C THR A 230 -33.48 -16.17 1.36
N LEU A 231 -33.13 -17.07 0.46
CA LEU A 231 -33.90 -17.42 -0.73
C LEU A 231 -34.68 -18.71 -0.41
N ASP A 232 -35.98 -18.75 -0.68
CA ASP A 232 -36.83 -19.84 -0.23
C ASP A 232 -37.98 -20.07 -1.22
N GLY A 233 -37.86 -21.10 -2.08
CA GLY A 233 -38.82 -21.45 -3.11
C GLY A 233 -40.19 -21.84 -2.56
N SER A 234 -40.24 -22.34 -1.33
CA SER A 234 -41.54 -22.73 -0.71
C SER A 234 -42.45 -21.55 -0.37
N LEU A 235 -41.96 -20.30 -0.50
CA LEU A 235 -42.75 -19.10 -0.17
C LEU A 235 -43.60 -18.59 -1.33
N ASP A 236 -43.41 -19.06 -2.53
CA ASP A 236 -44.17 -18.65 -3.72
C ASP A 236 -45.62 -19.18 -3.73
N GLY A 237 -45.92 -20.19 -2.89
CA GLY A 237 -47.24 -20.82 -2.71
C GLY A 237 -47.58 -21.87 -3.74
N LEU A 238 -46.63 -22.28 -4.56
CA LEU A 238 -46.71 -23.40 -5.50
C LEU A 238 -46.14 -24.66 -4.82
N ASP A 239 -46.70 -25.83 -5.08
CA ASP A 239 -46.19 -27.13 -4.62
C ASP A 239 -45.75 -27.90 -5.88
N GLU A 240 -44.65 -27.44 -6.49
CA GLU A 240 -44.11 -27.99 -7.74
C GLU A 240 -43.09 -29.11 -7.49
N GLY A 241 -42.68 -29.28 -6.23
CA GLY A 241 -41.83 -30.40 -5.80
C GLY A 241 -40.35 -30.21 -6.08
N GLU A 242 -39.89 -28.99 -6.31
CA GLU A 242 -38.47 -28.65 -6.62
C GLU A 242 -37.95 -27.55 -5.72
N ASP A 243 -38.62 -27.33 -4.56
CA ASP A 243 -38.26 -26.23 -3.65
C ASP A 243 -36.93 -26.46 -2.95
N ALA A 244 -36.15 -25.37 -2.85
CA ALA A 244 -34.94 -25.31 -2.06
C ALA A 244 -34.84 -23.97 -1.31
N LYS A 245 -34.08 -23.98 -0.24
CA LYS A 245 -33.80 -22.82 0.59
C LYS A 245 -32.31 -22.59 0.64
N MET A 246 -31.87 -21.37 0.34
CA MET A 246 -30.47 -20.98 0.37
C MET A 246 -30.25 -19.78 1.31
N LEU A 247 -29.24 -19.87 2.15
CA LEU A 247 -28.76 -18.76 2.98
C LEU A 247 -27.45 -18.23 2.44
N LEU A 248 -27.41 -16.93 2.17
CA LEU A 248 -26.20 -16.22 1.79
C LEU A 248 -26.08 -14.90 2.56
N GLU A 249 -24.87 -14.40 2.61
CA GLU A 249 -24.54 -13.07 3.08
C GLU A 249 -23.85 -12.31 1.96
N ILE A 250 -24.17 -11.02 1.82
CA ILE A 250 -23.48 -10.08 0.94
C ILE A 250 -22.85 -9.03 1.85
N GLN A 251 -21.57 -8.79 1.65
CA GLN A 251 -20.79 -7.77 2.37
C GLN A 251 -20.23 -6.78 1.37
N THR A 252 -20.42 -5.49 1.63
CA THR A 252 -19.69 -4.41 0.95
C THR A 252 -18.33 -4.24 1.58
N TYR A 253 -17.29 -4.07 0.77
CA TYR A 253 -15.95 -3.81 1.28
C TYR A 253 -15.15 -3.03 0.20
N ARG A 254 -14.07 -2.36 0.64
CA ARG A 254 -13.13 -1.75 -0.29
C ARG A 254 -12.42 -2.87 -1.06
N PHE A 255 -12.45 -2.80 -2.37
CA PHE A 255 -11.74 -3.75 -3.23
C PHE A 255 -10.23 -3.66 -2.99
N GLY A 256 -9.54 -4.80 -2.96
CA GLY A 256 -8.10 -4.75 -2.74
C GLY A 256 -7.46 -6.11 -2.42
N TYR A 257 -6.12 -6.07 -2.27
CA TYR A 257 -5.35 -7.24 -1.86
C TYR A 257 -5.31 -7.36 -0.34
N LEU A 258 -6.19 -8.15 0.25
CA LEU A 258 -6.15 -8.43 1.69
C LEU A 258 -4.97 -9.35 2.02
N VAL A 259 -3.94 -8.78 2.65
CA VAL A 259 -2.74 -9.50 3.08
C VAL A 259 -2.74 -9.64 4.59
N THR A 260 -2.48 -10.85 5.07
CA THR A 260 -2.39 -11.15 6.51
C THR A 260 -0.96 -11.50 6.89
N TYR A 261 -0.43 -10.76 7.85
CA TYR A 261 0.92 -10.95 8.41
C TYR A 261 0.83 -11.60 9.78
N ASN A 262 1.74 -12.54 10.05
CA ASN A 262 1.90 -13.19 11.34
C ASN A 262 3.35 -13.14 11.74
N TRP A 263 3.66 -12.59 12.92
CA TRP A 263 5.04 -12.50 13.41
C TRP A 263 5.14 -12.71 14.91
N LYS A 264 6.35 -12.78 15.42
CA LYS A 264 6.64 -12.96 16.83
C LYS A 264 7.59 -11.90 17.35
N TYR A 265 7.26 -11.34 18.50
CA TYR A 265 8.16 -10.49 19.26
C TYR A 265 8.09 -10.84 20.74
N ASN A 266 9.25 -11.01 21.40
CA ASN A 266 9.35 -11.41 22.82
C ASN A 266 8.48 -12.64 23.16
N ALA A 267 8.46 -13.67 22.28
CA ALA A 267 7.67 -14.90 22.39
C ALA A 267 6.12 -14.70 22.34
N ILE A 268 5.64 -13.52 22.01
CA ILE A 268 4.23 -13.23 21.77
C ILE A 268 3.98 -13.26 20.26
N GLU A 269 2.90 -13.91 19.86
CA GLU A 269 2.42 -13.93 18.47
C GLU A 269 1.54 -12.70 18.21
N TYR A 270 1.77 -12.08 17.07
CA TYR A 270 1.01 -10.94 16.56
C TYR A 270 0.46 -11.26 15.20
N GLN A 271 -0.68 -10.67 14.87
CA GLN A 271 -1.30 -10.76 13.56
C GLN A 271 -1.85 -9.40 13.17
N MET A 272 -1.70 -9.05 11.90
CA MET A 272 -2.27 -7.87 11.29
C MET A 272 -2.75 -8.25 9.90
N SER A 273 -3.90 -7.72 9.48
CA SER A 273 -4.36 -7.78 8.09
C SER A 273 -4.49 -6.36 7.56
N TYR A 274 -4.06 -6.16 6.33
CA TYR A 274 -4.16 -4.88 5.65
C TYR A 274 -4.69 -5.11 4.22
N ASN A 275 -5.56 -4.23 3.76
CA ASN A 275 -6.14 -4.29 2.42
C ASN A 275 -5.45 -3.25 1.54
N PHE A 276 -4.65 -3.71 0.59
CA PHE A 276 -3.89 -2.85 -0.31
C PHE A 276 -4.70 -2.54 -1.54
N ASP A 277 -4.62 -1.32 -2.00
CA ASP A 277 -5.14 -0.89 -3.27
C ASP A 277 -4.38 -1.56 -4.44
N PRO A 278 -5.10 -2.24 -5.37
CA PRO A 278 -4.50 -2.87 -6.54
C PRO A 278 -3.87 -1.85 -7.51
N VAL A 279 -4.42 -0.65 -7.61
CA VAL A 279 -3.91 0.41 -8.50
C VAL A 279 -2.53 0.86 -8.02
N ARG A 280 -2.37 1.07 -6.70
CA ARG A 280 -1.07 1.41 -6.11
C ARG A 280 -0.02 0.33 -6.31
N TYR A 281 -0.39 -0.94 -6.15
CA TYR A 281 0.52 -2.04 -6.44
C TYR A 281 0.94 -2.07 -7.90
N ALA A 282 -0.01 -1.91 -8.83
CA ALA A 282 0.26 -1.85 -10.26
C ALA A 282 1.16 -0.66 -10.62
N TYR A 283 0.90 0.51 -10.04
CA TYR A 283 1.72 1.71 -10.21
C TYR A 283 3.20 1.44 -9.87
N TYR A 284 3.48 0.87 -8.69
CA TYR A 284 4.86 0.58 -8.30
C TYR A 284 5.50 -0.50 -9.17
N LYS A 285 4.74 -1.51 -9.60
CA LYS A 285 5.23 -2.54 -10.56
C LYS A 285 5.65 -1.95 -11.91
N GLU A 286 5.10 -0.81 -12.32
CA GLU A 286 5.42 -0.12 -13.57
C GLU A 286 6.58 0.89 -13.42
N GLN A 287 7.00 1.23 -12.21
CA GLN A 287 8.13 2.11 -11.97
C GLN A 287 9.46 1.46 -12.39
N GLN A 288 10.52 2.27 -12.38
CA GLN A 288 11.86 1.79 -12.73
C GLN A 288 12.48 0.97 -11.58
N HIS A 289 12.80 -0.30 -11.83
CA HIS A 289 13.43 -1.23 -10.89
C HIS A 289 14.91 -1.48 -11.20
N SER A 290 15.65 -0.45 -11.59
CA SER A 290 17.06 -0.63 -11.92
C SER A 290 17.91 0.46 -11.27
N ILE A 291 19.04 0.06 -10.72
CA ILE A 291 20.04 0.95 -10.13
C ILE A 291 21.22 1.12 -11.07
N ARG A 292 21.90 2.26 -10.99
CA ARG A 292 23.16 2.58 -11.67
C ARG A 292 24.30 2.78 -10.70
N GLU A 293 23.98 3.31 -9.52
CA GLU A 293 24.93 3.53 -8.42
C GLU A 293 24.23 3.21 -7.09
N TYR A 294 24.99 2.98 -6.04
CA TYR A 294 24.45 2.61 -4.72
C TYR A 294 23.45 3.62 -4.14
N ARG A 295 23.59 4.91 -4.48
CA ARG A 295 22.65 5.92 -4.01
C ARG A 295 21.24 5.75 -4.59
N ASP A 296 21.11 5.10 -5.74
CA ASP A 296 19.81 4.89 -6.39
C ASP A 296 18.86 4.03 -5.55
N TYR A 297 19.37 3.21 -4.60
CA TYR A 297 18.53 2.48 -3.66
C TYR A 297 17.65 3.40 -2.78
N MET A 298 18.07 4.66 -2.58
CA MET A 298 17.27 5.63 -1.82
C MET A 298 15.96 5.98 -2.52
N THR A 299 15.84 5.77 -3.82
CA THR A 299 14.61 6.05 -4.60
C THR A 299 13.49 5.03 -4.33
N PHE A 300 13.81 3.91 -3.66
CA PHE A 300 12.85 2.90 -3.27
C PHE A 300 12.28 3.12 -1.86
N ILE A 301 12.71 4.17 -1.17
CA ILE A 301 12.16 4.55 0.13
C ILE A 301 10.92 5.40 -0.12
N THR A 302 9.76 4.95 0.37
CA THR A 302 8.46 5.59 0.13
C THR A 302 7.74 5.82 1.46
N LYS A 303 8.31 6.71 2.30
CA LYS A 303 7.79 7.00 3.65
C LYS A 303 6.44 7.73 3.65
N GLU A 304 6.14 8.42 2.56
CA GLU A 304 4.91 9.18 2.34
C GLU A 304 3.78 8.32 1.73
N GLU A 305 4.07 7.08 1.33
CA GLU A 305 3.06 6.15 0.82
C GLU A 305 2.01 5.84 1.90
N MET A 306 0.72 6.07 1.60
CA MET A 306 -0.37 5.94 2.57
C MET A 306 -0.40 4.57 3.24
N ALA A 307 -0.25 3.49 2.47
CA ALA A 307 -0.21 2.13 3.04
C ALA A 307 0.95 1.94 4.03
N ILE A 308 2.09 2.60 3.78
CA ILE A 308 3.25 2.56 4.69
C ILE A 308 2.95 3.34 5.96
N ILE A 309 2.39 4.54 5.84
CA ILE A 309 1.99 5.37 6.99
C ILE A 309 0.98 4.62 7.87
N GLU A 310 -0.07 4.07 7.28
CA GLU A 310 -1.10 3.34 8.01
C GLU A 310 -0.58 2.07 8.68
N ILE A 311 0.23 1.27 8.00
CA ILE A 311 0.85 0.07 8.58
C ILE A 311 1.80 0.45 9.71
N ALA A 312 2.63 1.47 9.52
CA ALA A 312 3.52 1.97 10.55
C ALA A 312 2.72 2.45 11.78
N GLN A 313 1.61 3.16 11.58
CA GLN A 313 0.74 3.61 12.65
C GLN A 313 0.04 2.44 13.38
N ILE A 314 -0.39 1.40 12.68
CA ILE A 314 -0.92 0.17 13.29
C ILE A 314 0.16 -0.47 14.19
N LEU A 315 1.39 -0.61 13.69
CA LEU A 315 2.51 -1.15 14.47
C LEU A 315 2.82 -0.30 15.70
N ARG A 316 2.81 1.04 15.56
CA ARG A 316 2.97 1.99 16.68
C ARG A 316 1.83 1.86 17.70
N ASN A 317 0.59 1.74 17.29
CA ASN A 317 -0.55 1.55 18.18
C ASN A 317 -0.41 0.27 19.00
N ILE A 318 -0.03 -0.84 18.36
CA ILE A 318 0.25 -2.12 19.06
C ILE A 318 1.40 -1.93 20.08
N SER A 319 2.49 -1.26 19.68
CA SER A 319 3.64 -1.03 20.57
C SER A 319 3.25 -0.15 21.77
N SER A 320 2.43 0.84 21.55
CA SER A 320 1.91 1.77 22.59
C SER A 320 1.00 1.04 23.57
N GLU A 321 0.12 0.16 23.10
CA GLU A 321 -0.73 -0.70 23.94
C GLU A 321 0.11 -1.65 24.83
N LYS A 322 1.30 -2.01 24.40
CA LYS A 322 2.26 -2.84 25.13
C LYS A 322 3.22 -2.03 26.01
N GLU A 323 3.07 -0.72 26.05
CA GLU A 323 3.95 0.21 26.80
C GLU A 323 5.44 0.07 26.39
N PHE A 324 5.71 -0.21 25.11
CA PHE A 324 7.08 -0.30 24.60
C PHE A 324 7.73 1.09 24.59
N ASN A 325 9.01 1.15 24.97
CA ASN A 325 9.82 2.33 24.74
C ASN A 325 10.34 2.37 23.30
N ASN A 326 10.94 3.48 22.86
CA ASN A 326 11.39 3.66 21.47
C ASN A 326 12.32 2.53 20.97
N LEU A 327 13.19 1.98 21.84
CA LEU A 327 14.05 0.85 21.45
C LEU A 327 13.25 -0.44 21.25
N ASP A 328 12.28 -0.70 22.11
CA ASP A 328 11.39 -1.85 21.98
C ASP A 328 10.48 -1.69 20.77
N GLU A 329 9.99 -0.47 20.47
CA GLU A 329 9.18 -0.16 19.28
C GLU A 329 9.97 -0.41 18.00
N VAL A 330 11.20 0.10 17.88
CA VAL A 330 12.06 -0.17 16.72
C VAL A 330 12.31 -1.67 16.55
N ASN A 331 12.65 -2.39 17.63
CA ASN A 331 12.86 -3.84 17.56
C ASN A 331 11.57 -4.61 17.23
N PHE A 332 10.41 -4.09 17.64
CA PHE A 332 9.11 -4.68 17.30
C PHE A 332 8.81 -4.52 15.81
N ILE A 333 9.04 -3.33 15.25
CA ILE A 333 8.88 -3.07 13.80
C ILE A 333 9.90 -3.91 13.00
N MET A 334 11.16 -4.01 13.46
CA MET A 334 12.14 -4.93 12.85
C MET A 334 11.62 -6.37 12.83
N SER A 335 11.01 -6.84 13.92
CA SER A 335 10.47 -8.21 13.97
C SER A 335 9.32 -8.46 13.01
N PHE A 336 8.52 -7.43 12.68
CA PHE A 336 7.52 -7.49 11.63
C PHE A 336 8.19 -7.64 10.25
N VAL A 337 9.18 -6.81 9.92
CA VAL A 337 9.91 -6.92 8.65
C VAL A 337 10.61 -8.27 8.52
N HIS A 338 11.23 -8.77 9.57
CA HIS A 338 11.86 -10.11 9.61
C HIS A 338 10.89 -11.26 9.34
N SER A 339 9.59 -11.07 9.49
CA SER A 339 8.61 -12.13 9.23
C SER A 339 8.31 -12.34 7.75
N LEU A 340 8.71 -11.39 6.91
CA LEU A 340 8.61 -11.53 5.46
C LEU A 340 9.65 -12.52 4.96
N LYS A 341 9.29 -13.25 3.93
CA LYS A 341 10.17 -14.30 3.41
C LYS A 341 11.37 -13.70 2.68
N TYR A 342 12.58 -13.99 3.12
CA TYR A 342 13.77 -13.66 2.35
C TYR A 342 13.82 -14.47 1.04
N SER A 343 14.03 -13.81 -0.09
CA SER A 343 14.18 -14.48 -1.39
C SER A 343 14.91 -13.57 -2.37
N GLU A 344 15.98 -14.08 -2.97
CA GLU A 344 16.76 -13.40 -3.98
C GLU A 344 15.93 -13.09 -5.24
N ASP A 345 16.23 -12.00 -5.92
CA ASP A 345 15.53 -11.50 -7.11
C ASP A 345 15.53 -12.48 -8.29
N ASN A 346 16.60 -13.20 -8.50
CA ASN A 346 16.67 -14.21 -9.56
C ASN A 346 15.62 -15.31 -9.42
N LEU A 347 15.11 -15.55 -8.20
CA LEU A 347 14.06 -16.54 -7.91
C LEU A 347 12.66 -15.96 -8.00
N THR A 348 12.49 -14.66 -7.73
CA THR A 348 11.18 -14.00 -7.63
C THR A 348 10.84 -13.15 -8.85
N ALA A 349 11.79 -12.36 -9.35
CA ALA A 349 11.61 -11.50 -10.52
C ALA A 349 12.21 -12.07 -11.82
N GLY A 350 13.05 -13.12 -11.72
CA GLY A 350 13.69 -13.75 -12.88
C GLY A 350 14.84 -12.91 -13.48
N VAL A 351 15.29 -11.89 -12.77
CA VAL A 351 16.43 -11.02 -13.08
C VAL A 351 17.41 -10.99 -11.91
N GLY A 352 18.64 -10.55 -12.14
CA GLY A 352 19.67 -10.60 -11.11
C GLY A 352 19.62 -9.48 -10.08
N GLU A 353 18.85 -8.43 -10.35
CA GLU A 353 18.66 -7.26 -9.50
C GLU A 353 17.32 -6.62 -9.84
N TYR A 354 16.40 -6.56 -8.89
CA TYR A 354 15.08 -5.98 -9.00
C TYR A 354 14.66 -5.38 -7.67
N PRO A 355 15.19 -4.22 -7.29
CA PRO A 355 14.80 -3.57 -6.05
C PRO A 355 13.30 -3.27 -6.03
N ARG A 356 12.62 -3.71 -4.99
CA ARG A 356 11.18 -3.52 -4.79
C ARG A 356 10.89 -2.26 -4.01
N TYR A 357 9.80 -1.63 -4.38
CA TYR A 357 9.18 -0.65 -3.50
C TYR A 357 8.53 -1.34 -2.28
N PRO A 358 8.43 -0.68 -1.13
CA PRO A 358 7.86 -1.24 0.09
C PRO A 358 6.48 -1.88 -0.06
N ILE A 359 5.59 -1.28 -0.87
CA ILE A 359 4.27 -1.84 -1.14
C ILE A 359 4.34 -3.19 -1.87
N GLU A 360 5.31 -3.36 -2.78
CA GLU A 360 5.52 -4.63 -3.46
C GLU A 360 6.03 -5.70 -2.48
N THR A 361 7.01 -5.34 -1.65
CA THR A 361 7.57 -6.24 -0.61
C THR A 361 6.48 -6.69 0.36
N LEU A 362 5.57 -5.79 0.72
CA LEU A 362 4.44 -6.09 1.61
C LEU A 362 3.42 -7.02 0.95
N ILE A 363 2.96 -6.72 -0.25
CA ILE A 363 1.93 -7.53 -0.95
C ILE A 363 2.49 -8.88 -1.34
N ASP A 364 3.68 -8.93 -1.92
CA ASP A 364 4.35 -10.17 -2.33
C ASP A 364 4.83 -10.97 -1.11
N GLN A 365 4.89 -10.37 0.09
CA GLN A 365 5.40 -10.93 1.35
C GLN A 365 6.82 -11.52 1.20
N THR A 366 7.61 -10.92 0.34
CA THR A 366 8.97 -11.38 0.03
C THR A 366 9.85 -10.25 -0.45
N GLY A 367 11.15 -10.37 -0.22
CA GLY A 367 12.18 -9.46 -0.67
C GLY A 367 13.55 -9.94 -0.23
N ASP A 368 14.61 -9.29 -0.68
CA ASP A 368 15.96 -9.55 -0.19
C ASP A 368 16.47 -8.41 0.72
N CYS A 369 17.77 -8.16 0.78
CA CYS A 369 18.32 -7.25 1.79
C CYS A 369 17.99 -5.78 1.55
N GLU A 370 18.04 -5.30 0.30
CA GLU A 370 17.70 -3.92 -0.03
C GLU A 370 16.19 -3.67 0.05
N ASP A 371 15.35 -4.62 -0.38
CA ASP A 371 13.89 -4.54 -0.30
C ASP A 371 13.42 -4.41 1.16
N SER A 372 13.91 -5.31 2.00
CA SER A 372 13.60 -5.31 3.45
C SER A 372 14.15 -4.06 4.14
N SER A 373 15.29 -3.54 3.66
CA SER A 373 15.87 -2.30 4.19
C SER A 373 15.07 -1.07 3.77
N ALA A 374 14.64 -0.98 2.50
CA ALA A 374 13.78 0.11 2.02
C ALA A 374 12.44 0.13 2.77
N LEU A 375 11.83 -1.05 2.99
CA LEU A 375 10.62 -1.18 3.78
C LEU A 375 10.81 -0.73 5.22
N LEU A 376 11.87 -1.20 5.91
CA LEU A 376 12.10 -0.83 7.31
C LEU A 376 12.37 0.67 7.45
N ILE A 377 13.15 1.27 6.55
CA ILE A 377 13.38 2.71 6.51
C ILE A 377 12.06 3.45 6.34
N SER A 378 11.26 3.09 5.35
CA SER A 378 9.99 3.75 5.06
C SER A 378 9.03 3.71 6.26
N LEU A 379 8.90 2.57 6.93
CA LEU A 379 8.09 2.44 8.14
C LEU A 379 8.61 3.28 9.31
N LEU A 380 9.91 3.33 9.52
CA LEU A 380 10.51 4.09 10.64
C LEU A 380 10.49 5.60 10.37
N GLU A 381 10.79 6.04 9.15
CA GLU A 381 10.75 7.45 8.75
C GLU A 381 9.33 8.02 8.84
N SER A 382 8.30 7.28 8.38
CA SER A 382 6.88 7.70 8.53
C SER A 382 6.45 7.85 9.98
N LEU A 383 7.19 7.27 10.93
CA LEU A 383 7.00 7.43 12.38
C LEU A 383 7.92 8.50 12.98
N GLY A 384 8.72 9.21 12.17
CA GLY A 384 9.62 10.27 12.62
C GLY A 384 10.94 9.78 13.23
N TYR A 385 11.34 8.54 12.97
CA TYR A 385 12.70 8.08 13.29
C TYR A 385 13.66 8.50 12.21
N GLN A 386 14.80 9.02 12.56
CA GLN A 386 15.88 9.32 11.61
C GLN A 386 16.65 8.04 11.26
N THR A 387 16.70 7.71 9.97
CA THR A 387 17.30 6.47 9.49
C THR A 387 18.34 6.71 8.38
N ALA A 388 19.03 5.65 8.01
CA ALA A 388 19.97 5.63 6.89
C ALA A 388 20.01 4.24 6.24
N MET A 389 20.22 4.18 4.93
CA MET A 389 20.59 2.97 4.22
C MET A 389 22.09 2.69 4.42
N ILE A 390 22.44 1.50 4.87
CA ILE A 390 23.81 1.03 5.05
C ILE A 390 24.10 -0.02 3.99
N LEU A 391 24.99 0.28 3.06
CA LEU A 391 25.37 -0.64 1.99
C LEU A 391 26.82 -1.10 2.18
N ILE A 392 27.01 -2.39 2.29
CA ILE A 392 28.29 -3.06 2.53
C ILE A 392 28.65 -3.88 1.29
N PRO A 393 29.41 -3.35 0.31
CA PRO A 393 29.66 -3.99 -0.97
C PRO A 393 30.38 -5.34 -0.90
N GLU A 394 31.19 -5.52 0.12
CA GLU A 394 32.01 -6.71 0.35
C GLU A 394 31.69 -7.31 1.74
N ALA A 395 30.39 -7.45 2.04
CA ALA A 395 29.93 -8.02 3.30
C ALA A 395 30.46 -9.45 3.49
N TRP A 396 30.47 -10.23 2.43
CA TRP A 396 31.09 -11.57 2.31
C TRP A 396 31.92 -11.65 1.03
N GLU A 397 32.68 -12.75 0.84
CA GLU A 397 33.67 -12.90 -0.25
C GLU A 397 33.08 -12.62 -1.66
N ASP A 398 31.83 -12.97 -1.91
CA ASP A 398 31.16 -12.83 -3.21
C ASP A 398 29.89 -11.97 -3.20
N TYR A 399 29.48 -11.40 -2.05
CA TYR A 399 28.17 -10.76 -1.90
C TYR A 399 28.26 -9.44 -1.12
N GLY A 400 27.51 -8.45 -1.63
CA GLY A 400 27.15 -7.24 -0.90
C GLY A 400 26.03 -7.49 0.11
N HIS A 401 25.75 -6.49 0.92
CA HIS A 401 24.62 -6.52 1.87
C HIS A 401 24.06 -5.11 2.08
N ALA A 402 22.75 -5.04 2.20
CA ALA A 402 22.03 -3.85 2.60
C ALA A 402 21.44 -4.04 4.00
N ALA A 403 21.49 -3.02 4.80
CA ALA A 403 20.93 -2.97 6.15
C ALA A 403 20.48 -1.54 6.47
N VAL A 404 19.84 -1.37 7.62
CA VAL A 404 19.34 -0.06 8.06
C VAL A 404 20.19 0.47 9.21
N GLY A 405 20.40 1.77 9.22
CA GLY A 405 20.90 2.52 10.36
C GLY A 405 19.76 3.28 11.02
N VAL A 406 19.69 3.24 12.34
CA VAL A 406 18.68 4.00 13.10
C VAL A 406 19.37 4.91 14.11
N ASN A 407 19.10 6.21 14.04
CA ASN A 407 19.56 7.16 15.06
C ASN A 407 18.63 7.08 16.26
N LEU A 408 19.10 6.48 17.32
CA LEU A 408 18.27 6.28 18.52
C LEU A 408 19.06 6.49 19.81
N THR A 409 18.63 7.46 20.61
CA THR A 409 19.24 7.74 21.90
C THR A 409 19.08 6.57 22.86
N GLY A 410 20.20 6.11 23.42
CA GLY A 410 20.22 5.00 24.37
C GLY A 410 20.34 3.60 23.75
N ALA A 411 20.34 3.46 22.43
CA ALA A 411 20.71 2.22 21.75
C ALA A 411 22.16 1.85 22.05
N LYS A 412 22.49 0.58 21.88
CA LYS A 412 23.82 0.00 22.15
C LYS A 412 24.19 -0.98 21.06
N GLY A 413 25.48 -1.19 20.87
CA GLY A 413 25.99 -2.16 19.92
C GLY A 413 26.77 -1.49 18.78
N ILE A 414 26.72 -2.10 17.62
CA ILE A 414 27.42 -1.60 16.43
C ILE A 414 26.65 -0.45 15.80
N TYR A 415 27.39 0.58 15.38
CA TYR A 415 26.84 1.72 14.69
C TYR A 415 27.84 2.23 13.62
N TYR A 416 27.32 2.96 12.68
CA TYR A 416 28.06 3.70 11.66
C TYR A 416 27.92 5.19 11.94
N VAL A 417 28.95 5.97 11.59
CA VAL A 417 28.95 7.40 11.83
C VAL A 417 28.94 8.12 10.49
N LEU A 418 27.94 8.97 10.31
CA LEU A 418 27.91 9.94 9.21
C LEU A 418 28.59 11.23 9.68
N ASN A 419 29.33 11.89 8.78
CA ASN A 419 30.02 13.17 9.04
C ASN A 419 30.98 13.14 10.25
N GLU A 420 31.68 12.02 10.48
CA GLU A 420 32.61 11.83 11.62
C GLU A 420 33.54 13.03 11.82
N GLY A 421 33.53 13.59 13.02
CA GLY A 421 34.37 14.74 13.43
C GLY A 421 33.87 16.11 12.98
N LYS A 422 32.66 16.22 12.39
CA LYS A 422 32.00 17.47 12.05
C LYS A 422 30.92 17.83 13.09
N GLU A 423 30.34 19.06 12.97
CA GLU A 423 29.28 19.52 13.88
C GLU A 423 27.97 18.72 13.70
N ASP A 424 27.75 18.19 12.50
CA ASP A 424 26.60 17.38 12.08
C ASP A 424 26.89 15.87 12.13
N GLU A 425 27.72 15.43 13.08
CA GLU A 425 28.02 14.01 13.29
C GLU A 425 26.81 13.25 13.83
N ILE A 426 26.38 12.22 13.08
CA ILE A 426 25.24 11.37 13.45
C ILE A 426 25.67 9.91 13.55
N SER A 427 25.21 9.22 14.60
CA SER A 427 25.45 7.80 14.82
C SER A 427 24.20 6.99 14.49
N TYR A 428 24.31 6.09 13.51
CA TYR A 428 23.26 5.17 13.09
C TYR A 428 23.54 3.77 13.60
N TYR A 429 22.75 3.27 14.53
CA TYR A 429 22.85 1.89 15.04
C TYR A 429 22.36 0.91 13.97
N TYR A 430 23.14 -0.15 13.78
CA TYR A 430 22.90 -1.17 12.76
C TYR A 430 21.63 -1.96 13.05
N ALA A 431 20.77 -2.12 12.08
CA ALA A 431 19.56 -2.94 12.10
C ALA A 431 19.63 -3.94 10.94
N GLU A 432 19.76 -5.23 11.28
CA GLU A 432 19.66 -6.34 10.33
C GLU A 432 18.22 -6.52 9.88
N THR A 433 17.98 -6.79 8.59
CA THR A 433 16.62 -6.88 8.03
C THR A 433 16.27 -8.24 7.45
N THR A 434 17.24 -9.13 7.26
CA THR A 434 17.08 -10.35 6.45
C THR A 434 16.80 -11.62 7.25
N ALA A 435 16.93 -11.59 8.57
CA ALA A 435 16.76 -12.78 9.40
C ALA A 435 16.13 -12.46 10.76
N GLU A 436 15.35 -13.40 11.27
CA GLU A 436 14.67 -13.28 12.55
C GLU A 436 15.67 -13.24 13.73
N GLY A 437 15.27 -12.52 14.78
CA GLY A 437 15.93 -12.54 16.09
C GLY A 437 17.01 -11.49 16.31
N TRP A 438 17.43 -10.76 15.30
CA TRP A 438 18.35 -9.64 15.43
C TRP A 438 17.68 -8.43 16.09
N LYS A 439 18.46 -7.73 16.89
CA LYS A 439 18.05 -6.49 17.55
C LYS A 439 18.92 -5.32 17.09
N LEU A 440 18.40 -4.13 17.26
CA LEU A 440 19.13 -2.90 16.95
C LEU A 440 20.51 -2.89 17.64
N GLY A 441 21.56 -2.68 16.85
CA GLY A 441 22.95 -2.71 17.26
C GLY A 441 23.64 -4.07 17.19
N GLU A 442 22.93 -5.13 16.83
CA GLU A 442 23.51 -6.45 16.56
C GLU A 442 23.83 -6.58 15.07
N ILE A 443 24.96 -7.18 14.73
CA ILE A 443 25.44 -7.33 13.34
C ILE A 443 25.89 -8.78 13.13
N PRO A 444 25.58 -9.38 11.95
CA PRO A 444 26.10 -10.70 11.61
C PRO A 444 27.62 -10.72 11.49
N ASP A 445 28.20 -11.92 11.37
CA ASP A 445 29.64 -12.07 11.13
C ASP A 445 29.94 -11.77 9.65
N LEU A 446 30.47 -10.59 9.39
CA LEU A 446 30.78 -10.07 8.07
C LEU A 446 32.29 -10.12 7.84
N ASP A 447 32.70 -10.44 6.61
CA ASP A 447 34.12 -10.40 6.18
C ASP A 447 34.63 -8.94 6.11
N SER A 448 33.78 -8.01 5.72
CA SER A 448 34.06 -6.56 5.72
C SER A 448 32.91 -5.80 6.37
N ARG A 449 33.25 -4.69 7.01
CA ARG A 449 32.29 -3.73 7.61
C ARG A 449 32.41 -2.34 6.98
N THR A 450 33.16 -2.23 5.88
CA THR A 450 33.24 -0.98 5.14
C THR A 450 31.93 -0.73 4.41
N ALA A 451 31.27 0.37 4.73
CA ALA A 451 29.94 0.66 4.23
C ALA A 451 29.85 2.06 3.61
N TYR A 452 28.93 2.21 2.69
CA TYR A 452 28.34 3.49 2.32
C TYR A 452 27.12 3.72 3.20
N VAL A 453 26.97 4.92 3.74
CA VAL A 453 25.82 5.32 4.59
C VAL A 453 25.14 6.49 3.90
N TYR A 454 23.88 6.29 3.56
CA TYR A 454 23.02 7.29 2.92
C TYR A 454 21.85 7.59 3.86
N GLU A 455 21.76 8.84 4.31
CA GLU A 455 20.65 9.34 5.12
C GLU A 455 19.35 9.35 4.31
N ALA A 456 18.22 8.94 4.92
CA ALA A 456 16.92 8.83 4.28
C ALA A 456 16.05 10.08 4.49
#